data_ba3892c256f2e4cb883d7009ceeba53e
#
_entry.id   ba3892c256f2e4cb883d7009ceeba53e
#
_cell.length_a   1.000
_cell.length_b   1.000
_cell.length_c   1.000
_cell.angle_alpha   90.00
_cell.angle_beta   90.00
_cell.angle_gamma   90.00
#
_symmetry.space_group_name_H-M   'P 1'
#
loop_
_entity.id
_entity.type
_entity.pdbx_description
1 polymer ?
#
loop_
_entity_poly.entity_id
_entity_poly.type
_entity_poly.pdbx_seq_one_letter_code
_entity_poly.pdbx_strand_id
1 'polypeptide(L)'
;FAYHKPISYSKLSMYNECPKKWSLQYREGHKQFTSSIHTVFGTAMHEVIQHYLTVMYEESIAAADRLNTSELFEETLREEYAKQYKSNNKQHFSNPVELREFYDDGVKIIREFAKKKGKYFSKRGWHLVGCETHIMLPPNENYPNVLFQGYLDVVMYHEPTNKFRIIDIKTSRQGWSKYQKSDQNKQLQLTAYKKYFSEQF
;
A
#
# COMPACT_ATOMS: atom_id res chain seq x y z
N PHE A 1 9.53 -12.50 -28.30
CA PHE A 1 10.16 -12.38 -26.96
C PHE A 1 9.07 -12.53 -25.93
N ALA A 2 9.08 -13.63 -25.15
CA ALA A 2 8.14 -13.81 -24.04
C ALA A 2 8.53 -12.84 -22.91
N TYR A 3 7.72 -11.81 -22.71
CA TYR A 3 7.84 -10.95 -21.53
C TYR A 3 7.60 -11.80 -20.28
N HIS A 4 8.63 -12.04 -19.51
CA HIS A 4 8.47 -12.64 -18.19
C HIS A 4 7.63 -11.70 -17.33
N LYS A 5 6.67 -12.27 -16.56
CA LYS A 5 5.86 -11.48 -15.63
C LYS A 5 6.78 -10.72 -14.68
N PRO A 6 6.57 -9.41 -14.48
CA PRO A 6 7.42 -8.61 -13.62
C PRO A 6 7.56 -9.19 -12.21
N ILE A 7 8.71 -8.96 -11.60
CA ILE A 7 9.00 -9.38 -10.23
C ILE A 7 8.65 -8.23 -9.29
N SER A 8 7.72 -8.46 -8.38
CA SER A 8 7.45 -7.52 -7.28
C SER A 8 8.29 -7.88 -6.05
N TYR A 9 8.44 -6.91 -5.14
CA TYR A 9 9.07 -7.17 -3.86
C TYR A 9 8.43 -8.34 -3.11
N SER A 10 7.11 -8.46 -3.12
CA SER A 10 6.38 -9.57 -2.48
C SER A 10 6.77 -10.94 -3.05
N LYS A 11 6.97 -11.02 -4.38
CA LYS A 11 7.45 -12.26 -5.03
C LYS A 11 8.87 -12.60 -4.60
N LEU A 12 9.75 -11.59 -4.53
CA LEU A 12 11.14 -11.76 -4.11
C LEU A 12 11.21 -12.18 -2.63
N SER A 13 10.46 -11.50 -1.77
CA SER A 13 10.39 -11.84 -0.34
C SER A 13 9.92 -13.27 -0.10
N MET A 14 8.89 -13.71 -0.84
CA MET A 14 8.40 -15.10 -0.76
C MET A 14 9.44 -16.11 -1.24
N TYR A 15 10.19 -15.78 -2.29
CA TYR A 15 11.27 -16.65 -2.76
C TYR A 15 12.38 -16.80 -1.70
N ASN A 16 12.77 -15.70 -1.08
CA ASN A 16 13.78 -15.70 -0.01
C ASN A 16 13.30 -16.46 1.24
N GLU A 17 12.01 -16.36 1.57
CA GLU A 17 11.41 -17.11 2.68
C GLU A 17 11.35 -18.61 2.39
N CYS A 18 10.84 -18.99 1.22
CA CYS A 18 10.68 -20.38 0.83
C CYS A 18 10.58 -20.53 -0.71
N PRO A 19 11.68 -20.92 -1.40
CA PRO A 19 11.67 -21.12 -2.86
C PRO A 19 10.62 -22.13 -3.34
N LYS A 20 10.34 -23.17 -2.54
CA LYS A 20 9.30 -24.16 -2.89
C LYS A 20 7.90 -23.58 -2.86
N LYS A 21 7.57 -22.78 -1.84
CA LYS A 21 6.30 -22.04 -1.75
C LYS A 21 6.13 -21.10 -2.94
N TRP A 22 7.20 -20.39 -3.29
CA TRP A 22 7.23 -19.52 -4.46
C TRP A 22 6.99 -20.29 -5.76
N SER A 23 7.66 -21.45 -5.95
CA SER A 23 7.48 -22.30 -7.14
C SER A 23 6.03 -22.76 -7.28
N LEU A 24 5.47 -23.31 -6.22
CA LEU A 24 4.06 -23.75 -6.20
C LEU A 24 3.12 -22.62 -6.60
N GLN A 25 3.33 -21.43 -6.04
CA GLN A 25 2.40 -20.31 -6.27
C GLN A 25 2.56 -19.63 -7.63
N TYR A 26 3.80 -19.42 -8.09
CA TYR A 26 4.06 -18.59 -9.27
C TYR A 26 4.45 -19.35 -10.53
N ARG A 27 5.03 -20.56 -10.42
CA ARG A 27 5.36 -21.41 -11.55
C ARG A 27 4.27 -22.44 -11.84
N GLU A 28 3.82 -23.13 -10.81
CA GLU A 28 2.88 -24.23 -10.91
C GLU A 28 1.40 -23.77 -10.83
N GLY A 29 1.17 -22.50 -10.47
CA GLY A 29 -0.16 -21.89 -10.47
C GLY A 29 -1.05 -22.26 -9.28
N HIS A 30 -0.51 -22.95 -8.27
CA HIS A 30 -1.23 -23.32 -7.05
C HIS A 30 -1.45 -22.11 -6.14
N LYS A 31 -2.08 -21.05 -6.66
CA LYS A 31 -2.45 -19.89 -5.85
C LYS A 31 -3.64 -20.23 -4.98
N GLN A 32 -3.41 -20.40 -3.70
CA GLN A 32 -4.50 -20.26 -2.73
C GLN A 32 -4.69 -18.77 -2.46
N PHE A 33 -5.67 -18.18 -3.12
CA PHE A 33 -6.14 -16.86 -2.72
C PHE A 33 -7.07 -17.07 -1.52
N THR A 34 -6.60 -16.67 -0.35
CA THR A 34 -7.41 -16.67 0.87
C THR A 34 -7.90 -15.26 1.09
N SER A 35 -9.18 -15.04 0.86
CA SER A 35 -9.83 -13.77 1.21
C SER A 35 -9.71 -13.52 2.71
N SER A 36 -9.41 -12.29 3.07
CA SER A 36 -9.20 -11.91 4.47
C SER A 36 -9.72 -10.50 4.73
N ILE A 37 -10.41 -10.34 5.84
CA ILE A 37 -10.85 -9.02 6.30
C ILE A 37 -9.67 -8.06 6.50
N HIS A 38 -8.50 -8.58 6.88
CA HIS A 38 -7.29 -7.78 7.01
C HIS A 38 -6.83 -7.17 5.68
N THR A 39 -6.95 -7.92 4.57
CA THR A 39 -6.60 -7.42 3.24
C THR A 39 -7.60 -6.37 2.79
N VAL A 40 -8.90 -6.63 2.95
CA VAL A 40 -9.97 -5.67 2.65
C VAL A 40 -9.78 -4.37 3.44
N PHE A 41 -9.56 -4.48 4.72
CA PHE A 41 -9.28 -3.34 5.60
C PHE A 41 -8.05 -2.55 5.16
N GLY A 42 -6.95 -3.24 4.86
CA GLY A 42 -5.71 -2.61 4.40
C GLY A 42 -5.95 -1.79 3.12
N THR A 43 -6.57 -2.38 2.12
CA THR A 43 -6.89 -1.71 0.84
C THR A 43 -7.78 -0.49 1.07
N ALA A 44 -8.87 -0.63 1.83
CA ALA A 44 -9.78 0.49 2.11
C ALA A 44 -9.08 1.64 2.87
N MET A 45 -8.22 1.32 3.83
CA MET A 45 -7.43 2.32 4.57
C MET A 45 -6.46 3.07 3.66
N HIS A 46 -5.75 2.38 2.76
CA HIS A 46 -4.86 3.02 1.79
C HIS A 46 -5.63 4.00 0.91
N GLU A 47 -6.74 3.56 0.33
CA GLU A 47 -7.56 4.37 -0.58
C GLU A 47 -8.07 5.65 0.09
N VAL A 48 -8.61 5.54 1.30
CA VAL A 48 -9.11 6.72 2.04
C VAL A 48 -7.99 7.70 2.42
N ILE A 49 -6.85 7.19 2.89
CA ILE A 49 -5.72 8.04 3.27
C ILE A 49 -5.11 8.72 2.04
N GLN A 50 -4.97 8.00 0.93
CA GLN A 50 -4.45 8.53 -0.33
C GLN A 50 -5.39 9.59 -0.92
N HIS A 51 -6.71 9.34 -0.91
CA HIS A 51 -7.70 10.33 -1.33
C HIS A 51 -7.65 11.59 -0.46
N TYR A 52 -7.60 11.44 0.86
CA TYR A 52 -7.45 12.56 1.77
C TYR A 52 -6.19 13.40 1.46
N LEU A 53 -5.05 12.75 1.23
CA LEU A 53 -3.80 13.42 0.89
C LEU A 53 -3.88 14.12 -0.46
N THR A 54 -4.50 13.50 -1.46
CA THR A 54 -4.73 14.10 -2.78
C THR A 54 -5.50 15.41 -2.64
N VAL A 55 -6.66 15.39 -2.00
CA VAL A 55 -7.47 16.61 -1.77
C VAL A 55 -6.69 17.64 -0.93
N MET A 56 -5.93 17.19 0.07
CA MET A 56 -5.13 18.10 0.90
C MET A 56 -4.08 18.86 0.09
N TYR A 57 -3.40 18.20 -0.85
CA TYR A 57 -2.33 18.82 -1.64
C TYR A 57 -2.83 19.53 -2.90
N GLU A 58 -3.80 18.98 -3.59
CA GLU A 58 -4.37 19.56 -4.81
C GLU A 58 -5.28 20.75 -4.52
N GLU A 59 -6.08 20.66 -3.47
CA GLU A 59 -6.99 21.74 -3.08
C GLU A 59 -6.47 22.46 -1.84
N SER A 60 -6.87 21.99 -0.65
CA SER A 60 -6.46 22.58 0.63
C SER A 60 -6.62 21.61 1.80
N ILE A 61 -5.92 21.94 2.91
CA ILE A 61 -6.10 21.24 4.19
C ILE A 61 -7.56 21.33 4.64
N ALA A 62 -8.19 22.51 4.47
CA ALA A 62 -9.57 22.73 4.86
C ALA A 62 -10.57 21.93 3.99
N ALA A 63 -10.26 21.69 2.72
CA ALA A 63 -11.07 20.83 1.86
C ALA A 63 -10.96 19.37 2.32
N ALA A 64 -9.74 18.87 2.55
CA ALA A 64 -9.53 17.52 3.05
C ALA A 64 -10.19 17.28 4.43
N ASP A 65 -10.15 18.26 5.32
CA ASP A 65 -10.77 18.16 6.65
C ASP A 65 -12.32 18.17 6.60
N ARG A 66 -12.92 18.60 5.49
CA ARG A 66 -14.38 18.53 5.26
C ARG A 66 -14.85 17.21 4.64
N LEU A 67 -13.93 16.36 4.20
CA LEU A 67 -14.30 15.05 3.67
C LEU A 67 -15.00 14.21 4.73
N ASN A 68 -16.11 13.58 4.35
CA ASN A 68 -16.73 12.54 5.18
C ASN A 68 -15.95 11.23 5.07
N THR A 69 -14.77 11.21 5.67
CA THR A 69 -13.85 10.08 5.59
C THR A 69 -14.42 8.78 6.17
N SER A 70 -15.40 8.88 7.08
CA SER A 70 -16.07 7.70 7.65
C SER A 70 -17.00 7.04 6.64
N GLU A 71 -17.73 7.82 5.88
CA GLU A 71 -18.61 7.35 4.80
C GLU A 71 -17.76 6.76 3.65
N LEU A 72 -16.75 7.49 3.21
CA LEU A 72 -15.83 7.02 2.18
C LEU A 72 -15.19 5.68 2.58
N PHE A 73 -14.79 5.54 3.85
CA PHE A 73 -14.22 4.29 4.35
C PHE A 73 -15.26 3.15 4.36
N GLU A 74 -16.51 3.43 4.73
CA GLU A 74 -17.58 2.43 4.71
C GLU A 74 -17.85 1.95 3.29
N GLU A 75 -17.96 2.86 2.33
CA GLU A 75 -18.16 2.54 0.92
C GLU A 75 -17.03 1.69 0.36
N THR A 76 -15.78 2.14 0.54
CA THR A 76 -14.59 1.42 0.06
C THR A 76 -14.45 0.04 0.71
N LEU A 77 -14.71 -0.05 2.03
CA LEU A 77 -14.66 -1.34 2.75
C LEU A 77 -15.71 -2.32 2.20
N ARG A 78 -16.93 -1.83 1.91
CA ARG A 78 -18.01 -2.65 1.31
C ARG A 78 -17.66 -3.11 -0.09
N GLU A 79 -17.13 -2.22 -0.93
CA GLU A 79 -16.74 -2.56 -2.29
C GLU A 79 -15.63 -3.60 -2.33
N GLU A 80 -14.57 -3.41 -1.55
CA GLU A 80 -13.47 -4.36 -1.47
C GLU A 80 -13.93 -5.71 -0.89
N TYR A 81 -14.79 -5.70 0.12
CA TYR A 81 -15.38 -6.93 0.63
C TYR A 81 -16.20 -7.65 -0.45
N ALA A 82 -17.01 -6.92 -1.21
CA ALA A 82 -17.81 -7.50 -2.28
C ALA A 82 -16.96 -8.08 -3.42
N LYS A 83 -15.85 -7.42 -3.78
CA LYS A 83 -14.87 -7.93 -4.75
C LYS A 83 -14.28 -9.27 -4.29
N GLN A 84 -13.79 -9.31 -3.03
CA GLN A 84 -13.20 -10.53 -2.48
C GLN A 84 -14.24 -11.65 -2.24
N TYR A 85 -15.44 -11.31 -1.84
CA TYR A 85 -16.56 -12.28 -1.71
C TYR A 85 -16.86 -12.97 -3.05
N LYS A 86 -16.91 -12.20 -4.15
CA LYS A 86 -17.09 -12.77 -5.51
C LYS A 86 -15.94 -13.70 -5.88
N SER A 87 -14.69 -13.30 -5.59
CA SER A 87 -13.48 -14.09 -5.87
C SER A 87 -13.37 -15.34 -4.99
N ASN A 88 -13.99 -15.34 -3.82
CA ASN A 88 -14.01 -16.44 -2.85
C ASN A 88 -15.21 -17.37 -3.04
N ASN A 89 -15.64 -17.57 -4.29
CA ASN A 89 -16.79 -18.43 -4.62
C ASN A 89 -18.08 -18.05 -3.88
N LYS A 90 -18.28 -16.78 -3.60
CA LYS A 90 -19.41 -16.23 -2.83
C LYS A 90 -19.51 -16.81 -1.42
N GLN A 91 -18.36 -17.12 -0.81
CA GLN A 91 -18.29 -17.53 0.59
C GLN A 91 -17.80 -16.37 1.44
N HIS A 92 -18.50 -16.13 2.56
CA HIS A 92 -18.07 -15.15 3.54
C HIS A 92 -16.76 -15.61 4.21
N PHE A 93 -15.85 -14.66 4.43
CA PHE A 93 -14.54 -14.89 5.05
C PHE A 93 -14.37 -14.08 6.35
N SER A 94 -15.44 -13.43 6.79
CA SER A 94 -15.55 -12.81 8.12
C SER A 94 -17.01 -12.80 8.54
N ASN A 95 -17.25 -12.63 9.84
CA ASN A 95 -18.58 -12.54 10.42
C ASN A 95 -18.98 -11.06 10.64
N PRO A 96 -20.29 -10.75 10.87
CA PRO A 96 -20.76 -9.37 11.03
C PRO A 96 -20.14 -8.63 12.22
N VAL A 97 -19.80 -9.32 13.30
CA VAL A 97 -19.16 -8.72 14.48
C VAL A 97 -17.76 -8.26 14.14
N GLU A 98 -16.98 -9.13 13.52
CA GLU A 98 -15.63 -8.83 13.07
C GLU A 98 -15.62 -7.66 12.06
N LEU A 99 -16.54 -7.66 11.08
CA LEU A 99 -16.70 -6.55 10.15
C LEU A 99 -16.95 -5.23 10.85
N ARG A 100 -17.81 -5.24 11.86
CA ARG A 100 -18.11 -4.04 12.67
C ARG A 100 -16.90 -3.55 13.44
N GLU A 101 -16.14 -4.46 14.05
CA GLU A 101 -14.91 -4.11 14.76
C GLU A 101 -13.88 -3.47 13.83
N PHE A 102 -13.66 -4.04 12.63
CA PHE A 102 -12.75 -3.48 11.65
C PHE A 102 -13.19 -2.09 11.16
N TYR A 103 -14.50 -1.90 10.94
CA TYR A 103 -15.05 -0.59 10.61
C TYR A 103 -14.79 0.45 11.70
N ASP A 104 -15.15 0.13 12.95
CA ASP A 104 -15.00 1.05 14.09
C ASP A 104 -13.52 1.40 14.34
N ASP A 105 -12.61 0.44 14.20
CA ASP A 105 -11.16 0.68 14.31
C ASP A 105 -10.65 1.54 13.14
N GLY A 106 -11.09 1.29 11.91
CA GLY A 106 -10.72 2.08 10.74
C GLY A 106 -11.13 3.54 10.88
N VAL A 107 -12.37 3.80 11.30
CA VAL A 107 -12.86 5.16 11.56
C VAL A 107 -12.02 5.86 12.62
N LYS A 108 -11.64 5.17 13.70
CA LYS A 108 -10.75 5.73 14.73
C LYS A 108 -9.38 6.08 14.17
N ILE A 109 -8.78 5.17 13.39
CA ILE A 109 -7.44 5.37 12.80
C ILE A 109 -7.46 6.57 11.85
N ILE A 110 -8.45 6.67 10.97
CA ILE A 110 -8.58 7.78 10.01
C ILE A 110 -8.74 9.12 10.74
N ARG A 111 -9.57 9.18 11.77
CA ARG A 111 -9.73 10.38 12.60
C ARG A 111 -8.44 10.79 13.30
N GLU A 112 -7.70 9.84 13.85
CA GLU A 112 -6.40 10.10 14.47
C GLU A 112 -5.34 10.51 13.43
N PHE A 113 -5.35 9.94 12.23
CA PHE A 113 -4.52 10.37 11.11
C PHE A 113 -4.81 11.84 10.75
N ALA A 114 -6.08 12.19 10.53
CA ALA A 114 -6.48 13.55 10.20
C ALA A 114 -6.04 14.58 11.26
N LYS A 115 -6.13 14.24 12.56
CA LYS A 115 -5.63 15.10 13.65
C LYS A 115 -4.11 15.25 13.66
N LYS A 116 -3.38 14.17 13.34
CA LYS A 116 -1.92 14.09 13.44
C LYS A 116 -1.19 14.30 12.11
N LYS A 117 -1.92 14.53 11.01
CA LYS A 117 -1.36 14.68 9.64
C LYS A 117 -0.18 15.64 9.56
N GLY A 118 -0.25 16.76 10.28
CA GLY A 118 0.81 17.77 10.28
C GLY A 118 2.17 17.29 10.79
N LYS A 119 2.24 16.14 11.49
CA LYS A 119 3.51 15.51 11.87
C LYS A 119 4.25 14.89 10.69
N TYR A 120 3.51 14.42 9.68
CA TYR A 120 4.03 13.61 8.59
C TYR A 120 3.91 14.30 7.24
N PHE A 121 2.89 15.14 7.08
CA PHE A 121 2.49 15.78 5.84
C PHE A 121 2.35 17.29 6.06
N SER A 122 3.35 18.05 5.60
CA SER A 122 3.36 19.50 5.64
C SER A 122 3.23 20.06 4.22
N LYS A 123 2.47 21.13 4.03
CA LYS A 123 2.45 21.84 2.74
C LYS A 123 3.63 22.81 2.56
N ARG A 124 4.45 23.08 3.59
CA ARG A 124 5.59 24.00 3.47
C ARG A 124 6.70 23.39 2.61
N GLY A 125 6.73 23.79 1.34
CA GLY A 125 7.70 23.31 0.35
C GLY A 125 7.55 21.84 -0.02
N TRP A 126 6.50 21.15 0.44
CA TRP A 126 6.20 19.78 0.08
C TRP A 126 5.05 19.73 -0.92
N HIS A 127 5.24 18.93 -1.96
CA HIS A 127 4.26 18.65 -3.00
C HIS A 127 3.99 17.15 -3.04
N LEU A 128 2.73 16.76 -3.27
CA LEU A 128 2.38 15.39 -3.57
C LEU A 128 2.73 15.13 -5.03
N VAL A 129 3.63 14.19 -5.28
CA VAL A 129 3.98 13.74 -6.63
C VAL A 129 2.96 12.75 -7.15
N GLY A 130 2.50 11.86 -6.28
CA GLY A 130 1.45 10.90 -6.59
C GLY A 130 1.22 9.88 -5.50
N CYS A 131 0.08 9.22 -5.61
CA CYS A 131 -0.25 7.99 -4.89
C CYS A 131 -0.21 6.81 -5.86
N GLU A 132 0.10 5.59 -5.38
CA GLU A 132 0.24 4.38 -6.20
C GLU A 132 1.18 4.59 -7.41
N THR A 133 2.26 5.34 -7.21
CA THR A 133 3.22 5.63 -8.29
C THR A 133 3.89 4.34 -8.75
N HIS A 134 3.65 3.99 -10.01
CA HIS A 134 4.18 2.76 -10.61
C HIS A 134 5.64 2.92 -10.98
N ILE A 135 6.47 1.99 -10.54
CA ILE A 135 7.86 1.83 -10.97
C ILE A 135 8.00 0.49 -11.70
N MET A 136 8.69 0.49 -12.84
CA MET A 136 8.96 -0.71 -13.60
C MET A 136 10.25 -0.56 -14.39
N LEU A 137 11.32 -1.21 -13.95
CA LEU A 137 12.66 -1.14 -14.51
C LEU A 137 13.37 -2.51 -14.47
N PRO A 138 14.31 -2.77 -15.38
CA PRO A 138 15.21 -3.92 -15.24
C PRO A 138 16.10 -3.76 -13.99
N PRO A 139 16.41 -4.85 -13.26
CA PRO A 139 17.24 -4.79 -12.07
C PRO A 139 18.69 -4.36 -12.36
N ASN A 140 19.18 -4.62 -13.56
CA ASN A 140 20.43 -4.13 -14.11
C ASN A 140 20.50 -4.41 -15.64
N GLU A 141 21.51 -3.87 -16.29
CA GLU A 141 21.69 -3.96 -17.74
C GLU A 141 21.92 -5.40 -18.25
N ASN A 142 22.43 -6.30 -17.39
CA ASN A 142 22.69 -7.70 -17.77
C ASN A 142 21.40 -8.52 -17.91
N TYR A 143 20.27 -8.03 -17.34
CA TYR A 143 18.99 -8.71 -17.36
C TYR A 143 17.87 -7.81 -17.88
N PRO A 144 17.97 -7.29 -19.13
CA PRO A 144 17.01 -6.32 -19.65
C PRO A 144 15.59 -6.88 -19.82
N ASN A 145 15.47 -8.21 -19.91
CA ASN A 145 14.17 -8.90 -20.05
C ASN A 145 13.49 -9.25 -18.70
N VAL A 146 14.18 -8.99 -17.58
CA VAL A 146 13.62 -9.15 -16.24
C VAL A 146 13.21 -7.77 -15.77
N LEU A 147 11.96 -7.58 -15.37
CA LEU A 147 11.47 -6.31 -14.86
C LEU A 147 11.14 -6.42 -13.38
N PHE A 148 11.67 -5.50 -12.60
CA PHE A 148 11.18 -5.24 -11.25
C PHE A 148 10.02 -4.25 -11.34
N GLN A 149 8.92 -4.53 -10.62
CA GLN A 149 7.81 -3.58 -10.52
C GLN A 149 7.41 -3.36 -9.07
N GLY A 150 6.93 -2.16 -8.80
CA GLY A 150 6.34 -1.79 -7.53
C GLY A 150 5.35 -0.66 -7.67
N TYR A 151 4.53 -0.51 -6.65
CA TYR A 151 3.64 0.64 -6.48
C TYR A 151 4.03 1.33 -5.19
N LEU A 152 4.28 2.63 -5.28
CA LEU A 152 4.67 3.47 -4.16
C LEU A 152 3.42 4.13 -3.61
N ASP A 153 3.05 3.81 -2.38
CA ASP A 153 1.79 4.29 -1.79
C ASP A 153 1.66 5.81 -1.83
N VAL A 154 2.73 6.52 -1.45
CA VAL A 154 2.78 7.99 -1.52
C VAL A 154 4.19 8.45 -1.85
N VAL A 155 4.31 9.32 -2.85
CA VAL A 155 5.57 10.00 -3.20
C VAL A 155 5.41 11.50 -3.00
N MET A 156 6.33 12.09 -2.25
CA MET A 156 6.38 13.50 -1.92
C MET A 156 7.68 14.13 -2.43
N TYR A 157 7.62 15.38 -2.88
CA TYR A 157 8.77 16.18 -3.27
C TYR A 157 8.91 17.40 -2.37
N HIS A 158 10.11 17.65 -1.88
CA HIS A 158 10.44 18.85 -1.09
C HIS A 158 11.27 19.81 -1.93
N GLU A 159 10.64 20.84 -2.43
CA GLU A 159 11.23 21.82 -3.33
C GLU A 159 12.47 22.52 -2.74
N PRO A 160 12.46 23.06 -1.49
CA PRO A 160 13.61 23.77 -0.94
C PRO A 160 14.90 22.95 -0.82
N THR A 161 14.80 21.62 -0.70
CA THR A 161 15.96 20.73 -0.54
C THR A 161 16.18 19.80 -1.72
N ASN A 162 15.31 19.87 -2.74
CA ASN A 162 15.32 19.00 -3.92
C ASN A 162 15.36 17.50 -3.52
N LYS A 163 14.47 17.10 -2.61
CA LYS A 163 14.44 15.72 -2.08
C LYS A 163 13.08 15.09 -2.24
N PHE A 164 13.10 13.81 -2.62
CA PHE A 164 11.91 12.97 -2.61
C PHE A 164 11.80 12.21 -1.27
N ARG A 165 10.56 11.97 -0.87
CA ARG A 165 10.20 11.08 0.24
C ARG A 165 9.20 10.05 -0.24
N ILE A 166 9.57 8.78 -0.13
CA ILE A 166 8.68 7.66 -0.39
C ILE A 166 8.11 7.21 0.95
N ILE A 167 6.80 7.10 1.01
CA ILE A 167 6.07 6.67 2.21
C ILE A 167 5.28 5.42 1.85
N ASP A 168 5.47 4.37 2.61
CA ASP A 168 4.74 3.11 2.51
C ASP A 168 3.78 3.04 3.71
N ILE A 169 2.49 2.98 3.41
CA ILE A 169 1.42 2.99 4.41
C ILE A 169 1.23 1.56 4.91
N LYS A 170 1.40 1.36 6.21
CA LYS A 170 1.12 0.06 6.84
C LYS A 170 0.03 0.22 7.88
N THR A 171 -1.11 -0.37 7.60
CA THR A 171 -2.27 -0.36 8.48
C THR A 171 -2.24 -1.57 9.39
N SER A 172 -2.40 -1.34 10.69
CA SER A 172 -2.46 -2.39 11.69
C SER A 172 -3.33 -1.95 12.87
N ARG A 173 -4.23 -2.81 13.34
CA ARG A 173 -5.05 -2.55 14.53
C ARG A 173 -4.22 -2.41 15.80
N GLN A 174 -3.08 -3.09 15.89
CA GLN A 174 -2.25 -3.16 17.10
C GLN A 174 -1.00 -2.26 17.05
N GLY A 175 -0.79 -1.51 15.94
CA GLY A 175 0.46 -0.76 15.74
C GLY A 175 1.66 -1.68 15.49
N TRP A 176 2.84 -1.08 15.36
CA TRP A 176 4.07 -1.81 15.06
C TRP A 176 4.86 -2.11 16.32
N SER A 177 5.12 -3.39 16.57
CA SER A 177 6.03 -3.85 17.61
C SER A 177 7.49 -3.46 17.28
N LYS A 178 8.38 -3.51 18.29
CA LYS A 178 9.83 -3.29 18.07
C LYS A 178 10.40 -4.28 17.04
N TYR A 179 9.97 -5.52 17.07
CA TYR A 179 10.40 -6.58 16.12
C TYR A 179 9.97 -6.27 14.68
N GLN A 180 8.75 -5.78 14.48
CA GLN A 180 8.27 -5.38 13.15
C GLN A 180 9.01 -4.15 12.61
N LYS A 181 9.44 -3.24 13.48
CA LYS A 181 10.23 -2.06 13.08
C LYS A 181 11.66 -2.42 12.69
N SER A 182 12.25 -3.47 13.27
CA SER A 182 13.58 -3.96 12.95
C SER A 182 13.60 -5.04 11.86
N ASP A 183 12.45 -5.39 11.30
CA ASP A 183 12.34 -6.39 10.24
C ASP A 183 13.07 -5.92 8.96
N GLN A 184 14.18 -6.59 8.67
CA GLN A 184 15.03 -6.28 7.51
C GLN A 184 14.26 -6.40 6.18
N ASN A 185 13.31 -7.33 6.07
CA ASN A 185 12.53 -7.48 4.84
C ASN A 185 11.70 -6.23 4.54
N LYS A 186 11.13 -5.58 5.56
CA LYS A 186 10.38 -4.33 5.38
C LYS A 186 11.28 -3.16 5.00
N GLN A 187 12.50 -3.13 5.54
CA GLN A 187 13.51 -2.14 5.16
C GLN A 187 14.00 -2.36 3.73
N LEU A 188 14.17 -3.61 3.30
CA LEU A 188 14.56 -3.95 1.93
C LEU A 188 13.51 -3.53 0.89
N GLN A 189 12.21 -3.58 1.22
CA GLN A 189 11.16 -3.07 0.34
C GLN A 189 11.37 -1.59 0.02
N LEU A 190 11.55 -0.76 1.05
CA LEU A 190 11.78 0.68 0.88
C LEU A 190 13.10 0.98 0.19
N THR A 191 14.14 0.18 0.44
CA THR A 191 15.44 0.30 -0.23
C THR A 191 15.31 0.01 -1.73
N ALA A 192 14.61 -1.05 -2.10
CA ALA A 192 14.33 -1.37 -3.49
C ALA A 192 13.51 -0.25 -4.16
N TYR A 193 12.45 0.21 -3.51
CA TYR A 193 11.63 1.31 -4.03
C TYR A 193 12.45 2.59 -4.24
N LYS A 194 13.28 2.96 -3.27
CA LYS A 194 14.17 4.13 -3.41
C LYS A 194 15.11 3.98 -4.60
N LYS A 195 15.77 2.81 -4.74
CA LYS A 195 16.69 2.54 -5.86
C LYS A 195 15.96 2.72 -7.19
N TYR A 196 14.91 1.95 -7.42
CA TYR A 196 14.21 1.96 -8.70
C TYR A 196 13.50 3.27 -9.00
N PHE A 197 12.99 3.98 -7.99
CA PHE A 197 12.45 5.32 -8.18
C PHE A 197 13.53 6.29 -8.66
N SER A 198 14.72 6.30 -8.05
CA SER A 198 15.80 7.20 -8.43
C SER A 198 16.47 6.86 -9.77
N GLU A 199 16.20 5.68 -10.33
CA GLU A 199 16.68 5.27 -11.66
C GLU A 199 15.63 5.57 -12.75
N GLN A 200 14.35 5.65 -12.38
CA GLN A 200 13.25 5.91 -13.32
C GLN A 200 12.97 7.40 -13.50
N PHE A 201 13.15 8.21 -12.45
CA PHE A 201 12.84 9.64 -12.38
C PHE A 201 14.05 10.49 -12.01
#